data_16c1d3ce34eb39bd044dcadee8132c0a
#
_entry.id   16c1d3ce34eb39bd044dcadee8132c0a
#
_cell.length_a   1.000
_cell.length_b   1.000
_cell.length_c   1.000
_cell.angle_alpha   90.00
_cell.angle_beta   90.00
_cell.angle_gamma   90.00
#
_symmetry.space_group_name_H-M   'P 1'
#
loop_
_entity.id
_entity.type
_entity.pdbx_description
1 polymer ?
#
loop_
_entity_poly.entity_id
_entity_poly.type
_entity_poly.pdbx_seq_one_letter_code
_entity_poly.pdbx_strand_id
1 'polypeptide(L)'
;MFRNTLRSLVSLFILIFSLSLAAQERKVQNRPYIDQRKFHYGFLLGLHMQDMELENNGYIDPETGEQWYAEIDNYSPGFTVGVLGDLRLNKYLSLRLSPTIHFGQKHGVYHEQRSGADSTQVFKSTYISVPIDLKFAAPRYNNFRPYLIAGINPMVDLTARKHDALRLKPFDLYLEVGMGCDIYLPFFKLIPELKFCFGLLDIIHKNRTDLIDGTLLKYTKAVNGGHSNMIVLTFNFE
;
A
#
# COMPACT_ATOMS: atom_id res chain seq x y z
N MET A 1 -15.07 19.92 -32.35
CA MET A 1 -14.73 18.50 -32.49
C MET A 1 -14.76 17.76 -31.13
N PHE A 2 -14.12 18.24 -30.08
CA PHE A 2 -14.07 17.64 -28.73
C PHE A 2 -15.43 17.32 -28.09
N ARG A 3 -16.43 18.20 -28.27
CA ARG A 3 -17.79 18.04 -27.68
C ARG A 3 -18.57 16.87 -28.26
N ASN A 4 -18.35 16.53 -29.52
CA ASN A 4 -19.03 15.41 -30.19
C ASN A 4 -18.37 14.08 -29.83
N THR A 5 -17.04 14.04 -29.68
CA THR A 5 -16.32 12.83 -29.22
C THR A 5 -16.66 12.49 -27.76
N LEU A 6 -16.78 13.50 -26.89
CA LEU A 6 -17.19 13.26 -25.50
C LEU A 6 -18.63 12.71 -25.40
N ARG A 7 -19.56 13.24 -26.22
CA ARG A 7 -20.94 12.72 -26.27
C ARG A 7 -20.99 11.28 -26.78
N SER A 8 -20.18 10.94 -27.77
CA SER A 8 -20.09 9.56 -28.29
C SER A 8 -19.51 8.58 -27.27
N LEU A 9 -18.51 9.01 -26.50
CA LEU A 9 -17.93 8.20 -25.43
C LEU A 9 -18.92 7.96 -24.27
N VAL A 10 -19.68 9.01 -23.89
CA VAL A 10 -20.70 8.88 -22.84
C VAL A 10 -21.86 7.99 -23.32
N SER A 11 -22.32 8.12 -24.57
CA SER A 11 -23.36 7.23 -25.11
C SER A 11 -22.89 5.79 -25.24
N LEU A 12 -21.64 5.56 -25.63
CA LEU A 12 -21.05 4.22 -25.68
C LEU A 12 -20.95 3.61 -24.29
N PHE A 13 -20.55 4.39 -23.28
CA PHE A 13 -20.48 3.95 -21.88
C PHE A 13 -21.86 3.58 -21.33
N ILE A 14 -22.89 4.40 -21.59
CA ILE A 14 -24.28 4.11 -21.22
C ILE A 14 -24.79 2.85 -21.92
N LEU A 15 -24.45 2.64 -23.20
CA LEU A 15 -24.85 1.46 -23.97
C LEU A 15 -24.22 0.17 -23.41
N ILE A 16 -22.94 0.21 -23.05
CA ILE A 16 -22.24 -0.93 -22.43
C ILE A 16 -22.85 -1.26 -21.07
N PHE A 17 -23.23 -0.25 -20.30
CA PHE A 17 -23.86 -0.45 -18.98
C PHE A 17 -25.28 -1.03 -19.10
N SER A 18 -26.06 -0.63 -20.13
CA SER A 18 -27.43 -1.14 -20.32
C SER A 18 -27.49 -2.59 -20.84
N LEU A 19 -26.48 -3.05 -21.59
CA LEU A 19 -26.38 -4.45 -22.03
C LEU A 19 -26.14 -5.42 -20.86
N SER A 20 -25.53 -4.96 -19.77
CA SER A 20 -25.28 -5.78 -18.59
C SER A 20 -26.55 -6.06 -17.77
N LEU A 21 -27.59 -5.28 -17.89
CA LEU A 21 -28.86 -5.45 -17.17
C LEU A 21 -29.78 -6.52 -17.74
N ALA A 22 -29.63 -6.88 -19.00
CA ALA A 22 -30.53 -7.83 -19.70
C ALA A 22 -30.16 -9.32 -19.48
N ALA A 23 -29.00 -9.63 -18.90
CA ALA A 23 -28.48 -11.00 -18.76
C ALA A 23 -28.65 -11.58 -17.33
N GLN A 24 -29.71 -11.23 -16.61
CA GLN A 24 -29.90 -11.67 -15.23
C GLN A 24 -30.67 -13.00 -15.16
N GLU A 25 -30.06 -14.11 -15.59
CA GLU A 25 -30.46 -15.41 -15.07
C GLU A 25 -30.09 -15.47 -13.58
N ARG A 26 -31.04 -15.89 -12.75
CA ARG A 26 -30.80 -16.14 -11.30
C ARG A 26 -29.78 -17.26 -11.17
N LYS A 27 -28.50 -16.94 -11.12
CA LYS A 27 -27.44 -17.92 -10.87
C LYS A 27 -27.61 -18.50 -9.47
N VAL A 28 -27.40 -19.82 -9.35
CA VAL A 28 -27.39 -20.51 -8.06
C VAL A 28 -26.38 -19.83 -7.14
N GLN A 29 -26.82 -19.51 -5.93
CA GLN A 29 -25.93 -18.93 -4.91
C GLN A 29 -24.98 -20.00 -4.39
N ASN A 30 -23.68 -19.80 -4.61
CA ASN A 30 -22.65 -20.65 -4.04
C ASN A 30 -22.52 -20.35 -2.54
N ARG A 31 -22.38 -21.38 -1.68
CA ARG A 31 -22.17 -21.24 -0.23
C ARG A 31 -23.19 -20.28 0.44
N PRO A 32 -24.49 -20.53 0.37
CA PRO A 32 -25.54 -19.55 0.72
C PRO A 32 -25.51 -19.10 2.18
N TYR A 33 -24.99 -19.89 3.11
CA TYR A 33 -24.98 -19.62 4.55
C TYR A 33 -23.61 -19.12 5.07
N ILE A 34 -22.61 -18.99 4.20
CA ILE A 34 -21.25 -18.63 4.62
C ILE A 34 -21.21 -17.29 5.36
N ASP A 35 -21.97 -16.30 4.86
CA ASP A 35 -22.01 -14.94 5.44
C ASP A 35 -22.69 -14.86 6.82
N GLN A 36 -23.34 -15.96 7.28
CA GLN A 36 -23.94 -16.01 8.61
C GLN A 36 -22.95 -16.39 9.70
N ARG A 37 -21.81 -16.94 9.35
CA ARG A 37 -20.76 -17.27 10.30
C ARG A 37 -20.24 -15.98 10.98
N LYS A 38 -19.96 -16.08 12.27
CA LYS A 38 -19.41 -14.96 13.04
C LYS A 38 -17.93 -14.72 12.74
N PHE A 39 -17.20 -15.78 12.46
CA PHE A 39 -15.76 -15.73 12.23
C PHE A 39 -15.40 -16.38 10.89
N HIS A 40 -14.59 -15.67 10.13
CA HIS A 40 -14.04 -16.08 8.85
C HIS A 40 -12.52 -16.01 8.92
N TYR A 41 -11.84 -16.90 8.26
CA TYR A 41 -10.37 -16.91 8.20
C TYR A 41 -9.90 -17.38 6.83
N GLY A 42 -8.71 -16.97 6.49
CA GLY A 42 -8.12 -17.29 5.21
C GLY A 42 -6.66 -16.89 5.12
N PHE A 43 -6.12 -16.97 3.94
CA PHE A 43 -4.78 -16.48 3.62
C PHE A 43 -4.86 -15.47 2.48
N LEU A 44 -3.81 -14.67 2.34
CA LEU A 44 -3.71 -13.67 1.30
C LEU A 44 -2.35 -13.72 0.61
N LEU A 45 -2.39 -13.44 -0.67
CA LEU A 45 -1.24 -13.22 -1.53
C LEU A 45 -1.46 -11.91 -2.26
N GLY A 46 -0.41 -11.12 -2.46
CA GLY A 46 -0.57 -9.86 -3.13
C GLY A 46 0.72 -9.27 -3.63
N LEU A 47 0.56 -8.17 -4.33
CA LEU A 47 1.62 -7.30 -4.78
C LEU A 47 1.42 -5.95 -4.12
N HIS A 48 2.53 -5.28 -3.80
CA HIS A 48 2.47 -3.90 -3.35
C HIS A 48 3.45 -3.05 -4.14
N MET A 49 3.14 -1.77 -4.21
CA MET A 49 4.02 -0.73 -4.72
C MET A 49 4.21 0.28 -3.60
N GLN A 50 5.44 0.50 -3.19
CA GLN A 50 5.77 1.42 -2.13
C GLN A 50 6.53 2.60 -2.69
N ASP A 51 6.09 3.79 -2.30
CA ASP A 51 6.72 5.07 -2.56
C ASP A 51 7.16 5.71 -1.25
N MET A 52 8.17 6.57 -1.33
CA MET A 52 8.65 7.33 -0.18
C MET A 52 8.92 8.76 -0.62
N GLU A 53 8.14 9.68 -0.10
CA GLU A 53 8.31 11.10 -0.32
C GLU A 53 9.30 11.66 0.70
N LEU A 54 10.43 12.19 0.22
CA LEU A 54 11.45 12.83 1.03
C LEU A 54 11.31 14.34 0.97
N GLU A 55 11.30 15.00 2.11
CA GLU A 55 11.32 16.45 2.21
C GLU A 55 12.77 16.96 2.21
N ASN A 56 13.26 17.43 1.06
CA ASN A 56 14.59 18.02 0.95
C ASN A 56 14.60 19.43 1.54
N ASN A 57 15.63 19.78 2.32
CA ASN A 57 15.76 21.08 2.98
C ASN A 57 16.72 22.06 2.27
N GLY A 58 17.35 21.63 1.17
CA GLY A 58 18.29 22.46 0.43
C GLY A 58 19.63 22.72 1.16
N TYR A 59 20.03 21.85 2.09
CA TYR A 59 21.27 21.98 2.84
C TYR A 59 22.49 22.03 1.90
N ILE A 60 23.35 23.04 2.10
CA ILE A 60 24.64 23.20 1.42
C ILE A 60 25.72 22.85 2.44
N ASP A 61 26.61 21.94 2.09
CA ASP A 61 27.75 21.60 2.94
C ASP A 61 28.73 22.81 3.02
N PRO A 62 28.98 23.35 4.22
CA PRO A 62 29.83 24.52 4.38
C PRO A 62 31.33 24.27 4.06
N GLU A 63 31.77 23.00 4.07
CA GLU A 63 33.18 22.66 3.79
C GLU A 63 33.42 22.44 2.28
N THR A 64 32.49 21.76 1.59
CA THR A 64 32.65 21.41 0.17
C THR A 64 31.83 22.29 -0.78
N GLY A 65 30.80 22.97 -0.27
CA GLY A 65 29.84 23.74 -1.06
C GLY A 65 28.89 22.86 -1.89
N GLU A 66 28.85 21.57 -1.63
CA GLU A 66 28.01 20.63 -2.32
C GLU A 66 26.56 20.72 -1.81
N GLN A 67 25.61 20.60 -2.72
CA GLN A 67 24.19 20.53 -2.41
C GLN A 67 23.64 19.20 -2.92
N TRP A 68 23.14 18.37 -2.02
CA TRP A 68 22.62 17.04 -2.31
C TRP A 68 21.10 17.00 -2.17
N TYR A 69 20.45 16.36 -3.15
CA TYR A 69 19.03 16.04 -3.14
C TYR A 69 18.88 14.52 -3.07
N ALA A 70 18.11 14.07 -2.11
CA ALA A 70 17.72 12.67 -2.00
C ALA A 70 16.40 12.47 -2.74
N GLU A 71 16.38 11.54 -3.67
CA GLU A 71 15.20 11.11 -4.39
C GLU A 71 15.11 9.58 -4.31
N ILE A 72 13.90 9.05 -4.13
CA ILE A 72 13.69 7.61 -4.15
C ILE A 72 12.94 7.27 -5.41
N ASP A 73 13.40 6.22 -6.10
CA ASP A 73 12.76 5.71 -7.30
C ASP A 73 11.28 5.40 -7.02
N ASN A 74 10.42 5.98 -7.83
CA ASN A 74 8.97 5.87 -7.67
C ASN A 74 8.52 4.42 -7.74
N TYR A 75 7.67 4.01 -6.79
CA TYR A 75 6.91 2.76 -6.81
C TYR A 75 7.72 1.47 -7.02
N SER A 76 8.58 1.17 -6.08
CA SER A 76 9.26 -0.13 -6.07
C SER A 76 8.27 -1.28 -5.83
N PRO A 77 8.15 -2.24 -6.76
CA PRO A 77 7.24 -3.37 -6.62
C PRO A 77 7.75 -4.36 -5.57
N GLY A 78 6.81 -4.93 -4.83
CA GLY A 78 7.08 -5.95 -3.84
C GLY A 78 5.97 -6.99 -3.78
N PHE A 79 6.18 -8.00 -2.95
CA PHE A 79 5.28 -9.13 -2.75
C PHE A 79 4.77 -9.17 -1.32
N THR A 80 3.51 -9.51 -1.14
CA THR A 80 2.83 -9.55 0.16
C THR A 80 2.22 -10.92 0.40
N VAL A 81 2.45 -11.48 1.59
CA VAL A 81 1.82 -12.71 2.05
C VAL A 81 1.29 -12.52 3.45
N GLY A 82 0.19 -13.20 3.78
CA GLY A 82 -0.35 -13.11 5.11
C GLY A 82 -1.54 -14.02 5.35
N VAL A 83 -2.11 -13.85 6.51
CA VAL A 83 -3.36 -14.51 6.91
C VAL A 83 -4.38 -13.45 7.26
N LEU A 84 -5.64 -13.79 7.18
CA LEU A 84 -6.73 -12.88 7.54
C LEU A 84 -7.72 -13.57 8.48
N GLY A 85 -8.29 -12.75 9.35
CA GLY A 85 -9.41 -13.12 10.19
C GLY A 85 -10.45 -12.00 10.16
N ASP A 86 -11.68 -12.32 9.78
CA ASP A 86 -12.83 -11.42 9.79
C ASP A 86 -13.78 -11.79 10.92
N LEU A 87 -14.06 -10.83 11.80
CA LEU A 87 -15.09 -10.94 12.81
C LEU A 87 -16.32 -10.15 12.37
N ARG A 88 -17.42 -10.84 12.08
CA ARG A 88 -18.67 -10.22 11.72
C ARG A 88 -19.31 -9.53 12.94
N LEU A 89 -19.47 -8.21 12.86
CA LEU A 89 -20.14 -7.41 13.88
C LEU A 89 -21.65 -7.35 13.63
N ASN A 90 -22.04 -7.09 12.37
CA ASN A 90 -23.44 -7.07 11.95
C ASN A 90 -23.57 -7.52 10.48
N LYS A 91 -24.75 -7.30 9.86
CA LYS A 91 -25.03 -7.68 8.46
C LYS A 91 -24.12 -6.99 7.43
N TYR A 92 -23.66 -5.78 7.75
CA TYR A 92 -22.90 -4.93 6.82
C TYR A 92 -21.46 -4.68 7.28
N LEU A 93 -21.20 -4.81 8.58
CA LEU A 93 -19.94 -4.42 9.19
C LEU A 93 -19.20 -5.61 9.76
N SER A 94 -17.93 -5.73 9.46
CA SER A 94 -16.98 -6.68 10.07
C SER A 94 -15.66 -5.99 10.43
N LEU A 95 -15.03 -6.53 11.46
CA LEU A 95 -13.67 -6.17 11.88
C LEU A 95 -12.73 -7.20 11.28
N ARG A 96 -11.74 -6.73 10.50
CA ARG A 96 -10.72 -7.55 9.88
C ARG A 96 -9.37 -7.32 10.55
N LEU A 97 -8.67 -8.41 10.83
CA LEU A 97 -7.29 -8.43 11.24
C LEU A 97 -6.50 -9.24 10.22
N SER A 98 -5.44 -8.66 9.65
CA SER A 98 -4.70 -9.29 8.54
C SER A 98 -3.18 -9.22 8.76
N PRO A 99 -2.60 -10.01 9.68
CA PRO A 99 -1.14 -10.07 9.80
C PRO A 99 -0.49 -10.42 8.46
N THR A 100 0.42 -9.55 8.00
CA THR A 100 1.08 -9.66 6.69
C THR A 100 2.58 -9.42 6.77
N ILE A 101 3.30 -10.04 5.84
CA ILE A 101 4.72 -9.77 5.59
C ILE A 101 4.83 -9.23 4.17
N HIS A 102 5.53 -8.12 4.04
CA HIS A 102 5.82 -7.46 2.77
C HIS A 102 7.30 -7.60 2.45
N PHE A 103 7.61 -8.08 1.26
CA PHE A 103 8.97 -8.21 0.74
C PHE A 103 9.15 -7.29 -0.44
N GLY A 104 10.15 -6.41 -0.38
CA GLY A 104 10.43 -5.46 -1.46
C GLY A 104 11.87 -4.98 -1.46
N GLN A 105 12.18 -4.12 -2.42
CA GLN A 105 13.45 -3.40 -2.51
C GLN A 105 13.13 -1.95 -2.89
N LYS A 106 13.92 -1.02 -2.38
CA LYS A 106 13.85 0.40 -2.74
C LYS A 106 15.19 0.85 -3.30
N HIS A 107 15.16 1.70 -4.29
CA HIS A 107 16.34 2.32 -4.86
C HIS A 107 16.33 3.80 -4.51
N GLY A 108 17.27 4.22 -3.68
CA GLY A 108 17.50 5.62 -3.40
C GLY A 108 18.58 6.17 -4.32
N VAL A 109 18.31 7.30 -4.94
CA VAL A 109 19.26 8.01 -5.78
C VAL A 109 19.54 9.37 -5.13
N TYR A 110 20.80 9.69 -4.95
CA TYR A 110 21.26 10.99 -4.45
C TYR A 110 21.90 11.73 -5.59
N HIS A 111 21.34 12.87 -5.95
CA HIS A 111 21.84 13.74 -7.00
C HIS A 111 22.62 14.91 -6.41
N GLU A 112 23.85 15.12 -6.88
CA GLU A 112 24.60 16.33 -6.59
C GLU A 112 24.36 17.37 -7.68
N GLN A 113 23.88 18.55 -7.27
CA GLN A 113 23.42 19.58 -8.20
C GLN A 113 24.56 20.23 -9.03
N ARG A 114 25.78 20.25 -8.51
CA ARG A 114 26.88 20.98 -9.12
C ARG A 114 27.74 20.15 -10.07
N SER A 115 28.06 18.92 -9.69
CA SER A 115 28.87 18.00 -10.52
C SER A 115 28.03 17.06 -11.38
N GLY A 116 26.73 16.92 -11.08
CA GLY A 116 25.87 15.91 -11.69
C GLY A 116 26.24 14.48 -11.31
N ALA A 117 26.94 14.30 -10.18
CA ALA A 117 27.30 12.99 -9.69
C ALA A 117 26.10 12.29 -9.03
N ASP A 118 25.83 11.06 -9.43
CA ASP A 118 24.76 10.26 -8.87
C ASP A 118 25.33 9.16 -7.96
N SER A 119 24.71 9.01 -6.80
CA SER A 119 24.99 7.91 -5.88
C SER A 119 23.72 7.10 -5.65
N THR A 120 23.75 5.81 -5.97
CA THR A 120 22.58 4.94 -5.82
C THR A 120 22.77 4.00 -4.64
N GLN A 121 21.74 3.89 -3.80
CA GLN A 121 21.71 2.96 -2.69
C GLN A 121 20.48 2.05 -2.80
N VAL A 122 20.70 0.73 -2.69
CA VAL A 122 19.62 -0.26 -2.70
C VAL A 122 19.26 -0.63 -1.26
N PHE A 123 18.02 -0.39 -0.89
CA PHE A 123 17.48 -0.76 0.42
C PHE A 123 16.60 -2.01 0.27
N LYS A 124 17.00 -3.10 0.91
CA LYS A 124 16.10 -4.25 1.08
C LYS A 124 15.05 -3.88 2.11
N SER A 125 13.78 -4.13 1.82
CA SER A 125 12.66 -3.79 2.67
C SER A 125 11.86 -5.04 3.00
N THR A 126 11.83 -5.42 4.27
CA THR A 126 10.98 -6.50 4.75
C THR A 126 10.20 -5.97 5.93
N TYR A 127 8.87 -5.86 5.74
CA TYR A 127 7.98 -5.32 6.76
C TYR A 127 7.07 -6.40 7.30
N ILE A 128 6.83 -6.37 8.60
CA ILE A 128 5.70 -7.05 9.23
C ILE A 128 4.64 -6.00 9.53
N SER A 129 3.42 -6.26 9.16
CA SER A 129 2.28 -5.39 9.44
C SER A 129 1.11 -6.16 10.03
N VAL A 130 0.28 -5.47 10.81
CA VAL A 130 -0.92 -6.04 11.43
C VAL A 130 -2.09 -5.08 11.21
N PRO A 131 -2.63 -4.98 9.99
CA PRO A 131 -3.78 -4.13 9.71
C PRO A 131 -4.99 -4.47 10.57
N ILE A 132 -5.64 -3.44 11.09
CA ILE A 132 -6.90 -3.51 11.84
C ILE A 132 -7.91 -2.67 11.08
N ASP A 133 -8.79 -3.32 10.36
CA ASP A 133 -9.66 -2.71 9.37
C ASP A 133 -11.14 -2.91 9.71
N LEU A 134 -11.95 -1.90 9.44
CA LEU A 134 -13.40 -2.00 9.40
C LEU A 134 -13.82 -2.19 7.93
N LYS A 135 -14.43 -3.35 7.66
CA LYS A 135 -14.99 -3.71 6.36
C LYS A 135 -16.48 -3.40 6.35
N PHE A 136 -16.91 -2.52 5.45
CA PHE A 136 -18.31 -2.21 5.20
C PHE A 136 -18.76 -2.84 3.87
N ALA A 137 -19.56 -3.90 3.95
CA ALA A 137 -19.95 -4.71 2.80
C ALA A 137 -21.42 -4.48 2.42
N ALA A 138 -21.67 -4.34 1.12
CA ALA A 138 -23.03 -4.27 0.58
C ALA A 138 -23.79 -5.60 0.76
N PRO A 139 -25.10 -5.61 0.56
CA PRO A 139 -25.84 -6.87 0.43
C PRO A 139 -25.26 -7.72 -0.71
N ARG A 140 -25.20 -9.02 -0.49
CA ARG A 140 -24.75 -9.97 -1.51
C ARG A 140 -25.72 -9.97 -2.69
N TYR A 141 -25.18 -9.78 -3.88
CA TYR A 141 -25.89 -9.89 -5.14
C TYR A 141 -25.38 -11.13 -5.88
N ASN A 142 -26.20 -12.17 -6.00
CA ASN A 142 -25.82 -13.48 -6.54
C ASN A 142 -24.55 -14.04 -5.85
N ASN A 143 -23.42 -14.05 -6.58
CA ASN A 143 -22.13 -14.54 -6.10
C ASN A 143 -21.09 -13.44 -5.92
N PHE A 144 -21.52 -12.18 -5.81
CA PHE A 144 -20.67 -11.02 -5.62
C PHE A 144 -21.13 -10.18 -4.43
N ARG A 145 -20.18 -9.67 -3.66
CA ARG A 145 -20.46 -8.77 -2.55
C ARG A 145 -19.37 -7.71 -2.47
N PRO A 146 -19.57 -6.54 -3.10
CA PRO A 146 -18.61 -5.44 -3.02
C PRO A 146 -18.58 -4.84 -1.62
N TYR A 147 -17.43 -4.29 -1.22
CA TYR A 147 -17.22 -3.65 0.07
C TYR A 147 -16.20 -2.54 -0.01
N LEU A 148 -16.26 -1.66 0.98
CA LEU A 148 -15.22 -0.69 1.32
C LEU A 148 -14.54 -1.12 2.62
N ILE A 149 -13.28 -0.74 2.75
CA ILE A 149 -12.49 -1.05 3.93
C ILE A 149 -11.68 0.19 4.32
N ALA A 150 -11.58 0.44 5.62
CA ALA A 150 -10.75 1.50 6.17
C ALA A 150 -10.23 1.09 7.55
N GLY A 151 -9.00 1.46 7.86
CA GLY A 151 -8.38 1.08 9.12
C GLY A 151 -7.01 1.69 9.35
N ILE A 152 -6.33 1.14 10.33
CA ILE A 152 -4.97 1.50 10.70
C ILE A 152 -4.06 0.28 10.56
N ASN A 153 -2.85 0.52 10.10
CA ASN A 153 -1.87 -0.54 9.89
C ASN A 153 -0.54 -0.18 10.57
N PRO A 154 -0.30 -0.64 11.80
CA PRO A 154 1.03 -0.61 12.40
C PRO A 154 1.97 -1.54 11.64
N MET A 155 3.14 -1.00 11.28
CA MET A 155 4.14 -1.68 10.46
C MET A 155 5.51 -1.58 11.10
N VAL A 156 6.27 -2.66 11.03
CA VAL A 156 7.65 -2.73 11.55
C VAL A 156 8.59 -3.19 10.44
N ASP A 157 9.61 -2.40 10.16
CA ASP A 157 10.69 -2.75 9.24
C ASP A 157 11.73 -3.62 9.95
N LEU A 158 11.88 -4.87 9.49
CA LEU A 158 12.87 -5.82 10.01
C LEU A 158 14.27 -5.60 9.43
N THR A 159 14.38 -4.85 8.35
CA THR A 159 15.63 -4.66 7.60
C THR A 159 16.28 -3.30 7.82
N ALA A 160 15.70 -2.45 8.67
CA ALA A 160 16.25 -1.13 9.00
C ALA A 160 17.67 -1.26 9.57
N ARG A 161 18.67 -0.86 8.78
CA ARG A 161 20.10 -0.98 9.12
C ARG A 161 20.63 0.30 9.77
N LYS A 162 21.60 0.14 10.69
CA LYS A 162 22.20 1.26 11.42
C LYS A 162 23.25 2.04 10.62
N HIS A 163 23.83 1.45 9.59
CA HIS A 163 24.99 2.01 8.89
C HIS A 163 24.70 2.54 7.48
N ASP A 164 23.43 2.62 7.08
CA ASP A 164 23.06 3.19 5.79
C ASP A 164 23.16 4.72 5.80
N ALA A 165 23.39 5.34 4.65
CA ALA A 165 23.50 6.80 4.50
C ALA A 165 22.24 7.52 5.00
N LEU A 166 21.06 6.95 4.71
CA LEU A 166 19.79 7.36 5.30
C LEU A 166 19.27 6.23 6.22
N ARG A 167 19.12 6.54 7.51
CA ARG A 167 18.58 5.59 8.47
C ARG A 167 17.08 5.82 8.63
N LEU A 168 16.31 4.77 8.36
CA LEU A 168 14.86 4.77 8.56
C LEU A 168 14.52 4.30 9.98
N LYS A 169 13.46 4.85 10.56
CA LYS A 169 12.87 4.33 11.80
C LYS A 169 12.22 2.97 11.51
N PRO A 170 12.34 2.00 12.41
CA PRO A 170 11.80 0.66 12.18
C PRO A 170 10.28 0.60 12.29
N PHE A 171 9.63 1.58 12.92
CA PHE A 171 8.19 1.60 13.14
C PHE A 171 7.51 2.70 12.34
N ASP A 172 6.43 2.36 11.66
CA ASP A 172 5.54 3.29 10.99
C ASP A 172 4.07 2.92 11.24
N LEU A 173 3.18 3.90 11.09
CA LEU A 173 1.74 3.75 11.22
C LEU A 173 1.06 4.28 9.98
N TYR A 174 0.28 3.43 9.31
CA TYR A 174 -0.46 3.82 8.10
C TYR A 174 -1.95 3.95 8.38
N LEU A 175 -2.57 4.91 7.73
CA LEU A 175 -4.00 4.94 7.51
C LEU A 175 -4.29 4.19 6.21
N GLU A 176 -5.17 3.19 6.27
CA GLU A 176 -5.56 2.41 5.10
C GLU A 176 -6.99 2.71 4.69
N VAL A 177 -7.19 2.87 3.38
CA VAL A 177 -8.51 2.89 2.76
C VAL A 177 -8.49 2.03 1.51
N GLY A 178 -9.57 1.32 1.25
CA GLY A 178 -9.58 0.42 0.12
C GLY A 178 -10.97 -0.04 -0.28
N MET A 179 -10.97 -0.86 -1.31
CA MET A 179 -12.17 -1.50 -1.83
C MET A 179 -11.87 -2.92 -2.27
N GLY A 180 -12.89 -3.76 -2.22
CA GLY A 180 -12.78 -5.14 -2.68
C GLY A 180 -14.13 -5.74 -3.02
N CYS A 181 -14.09 -6.98 -3.45
CA CYS A 181 -15.29 -7.72 -3.77
C CYS A 181 -15.16 -9.17 -3.31
N ASP A 182 -16.08 -9.65 -2.48
CA ASP A 182 -16.19 -11.07 -2.17
C ASP A 182 -16.81 -11.78 -3.37
N ILE A 183 -16.06 -12.68 -4.01
CA ILE A 183 -16.50 -13.51 -5.12
C ILE A 183 -16.70 -14.95 -4.59
N TYR A 184 -17.96 -15.40 -4.57
CA TYR A 184 -18.30 -16.71 -4.04
C TYR A 184 -18.16 -17.76 -5.12
N LEU A 185 -17.09 -18.53 -5.07
CA LEU A 185 -16.88 -19.70 -5.91
C LEU A 185 -17.50 -20.95 -5.25
N PRO A 186 -17.67 -22.05 -5.97
CA PRO A 186 -18.28 -23.25 -5.39
C PRO A 186 -17.54 -23.79 -4.16
N PHE A 187 -16.22 -23.72 -4.13
CA PHE A 187 -15.38 -24.33 -3.09
C PHE A 187 -14.78 -23.33 -2.11
N PHE A 188 -14.49 -22.10 -2.55
CA PHE A 188 -13.86 -21.06 -1.75
C PHE A 188 -14.40 -19.68 -2.13
N LYS A 189 -14.06 -18.70 -1.33
CA LYS A 189 -14.34 -17.29 -1.62
C LYS A 189 -13.03 -16.62 -2.05
N LEU A 190 -13.01 -16.06 -3.25
CA LEU A 190 -11.92 -15.24 -3.75
C LEU A 190 -12.25 -13.77 -3.50
N ILE A 191 -11.32 -13.04 -2.90
CA ILE A 191 -11.54 -11.65 -2.51
C ILE A 191 -10.41 -10.78 -3.05
N PRO A 192 -10.51 -10.28 -4.30
CA PRO A 192 -9.62 -9.22 -4.76
C PRO A 192 -9.88 -7.95 -3.96
N GLU A 193 -8.80 -7.33 -3.48
CA GLU A 193 -8.85 -6.13 -2.64
C GLU A 193 -7.72 -5.18 -3.04
N LEU A 194 -8.04 -3.90 -3.24
CA LEU A 194 -7.10 -2.82 -3.51
C LEU A 194 -7.13 -1.86 -2.32
N LYS A 195 -5.97 -1.64 -1.71
CA LYS A 195 -5.77 -0.71 -0.59
C LYS A 195 -4.79 0.38 -0.94
N PHE A 196 -5.06 1.58 -0.45
CA PHE A 196 -4.17 2.73 -0.43
C PHE A 196 -3.78 3.00 1.03
N CYS A 197 -2.49 2.99 1.30
CA CYS A 197 -1.92 3.12 2.64
C CYS A 197 -1.09 4.39 2.68
N PHE A 198 -1.45 5.29 3.61
CA PHE A 198 -0.82 6.60 3.79
C PHE A 198 -0.04 6.59 5.10
N GLY A 199 1.28 6.75 5.06
CA GLY A 199 2.14 6.83 6.23
C GLY A 199 1.89 8.10 7.03
N LEU A 200 1.65 7.96 8.32
CA LEU A 200 1.34 9.07 9.22
C LEU A 200 2.56 9.61 9.96
N LEU A 201 3.64 8.81 10.07
CA LEU A 201 4.81 9.17 10.86
C LEU A 201 5.97 9.61 9.98
N ASP A 202 6.82 10.50 10.52
CA ASP A 202 8.12 10.79 9.92
C ASP A 202 9.05 9.60 10.15
N ILE A 203 9.43 8.93 9.05
CA ILE A 203 10.22 7.70 9.08
C ILE A 203 11.73 7.94 9.12
N ILE A 204 12.21 9.21 9.07
CA ILE A 204 13.63 9.52 9.04
C ILE A 204 14.20 9.65 10.45
N HIS A 205 15.32 8.97 10.69
CA HIS A 205 16.07 9.08 11.93
C HIS A 205 17.15 10.15 11.83
N LYS A 206 16.88 11.37 12.34
CA LYS A 206 17.76 12.55 12.23
C LYS A 206 19.01 12.50 13.11
N ASN A 207 18.93 11.84 14.26
CA ASN A 207 20.03 11.79 15.22
C ASN A 207 20.99 10.64 14.88
N ARG A 208 22.12 10.96 14.25
CA ARG A 208 23.09 10.02 13.69
C ARG A 208 24.41 9.98 14.48
N THR A 209 24.32 9.76 15.79
CA THR A 209 25.49 9.53 16.65
C THR A 209 26.19 8.18 16.38
N ASP A 210 25.59 7.35 15.54
CA ASP A 210 26.08 6.04 15.13
C ASP A 210 27.04 6.08 13.93
N LEU A 211 27.12 7.21 13.20
CA LEU A 211 28.01 7.38 12.07
C LEU A 211 29.43 7.75 12.54
N ILE A 212 30.38 6.87 12.27
CA ILE A 212 31.81 7.10 12.47
C ILE A 212 32.36 7.99 11.33
N ASP A 213 31.77 7.87 10.14
CA ASP A 213 32.19 8.58 8.93
C ASP A 213 31.32 9.83 8.71
N GLY A 214 31.92 11.01 8.89
CA GLY A 214 31.22 12.31 8.71
C GLY A 214 30.75 12.56 7.28
N THR A 215 31.34 11.85 6.29
CA THR A 215 30.97 12.03 4.87
C THR A 215 29.53 11.62 4.55
N LEU A 216 28.95 10.69 5.32
CA LEU A 216 27.57 10.25 5.17
C LEU A 216 26.55 11.20 5.84
N LEU A 217 27.00 12.08 6.73
CA LEU A 217 26.11 13.03 7.41
C LEU A 217 25.47 14.04 6.44
N LYS A 218 26.13 14.36 5.34
CA LYS A 218 25.62 15.29 4.32
C LYS A 218 24.27 14.81 3.74
N TYR A 219 24.10 13.51 3.53
CA TYR A 219 22.85 12.94 3.00
C TYR A 219 21.71 13.02 4.02
N THR A 220 22.00 12.75 5.28
CA THR A 220 20.99 12.87 6.35
C THR A 220 20.61 14.33 6.62
N LYS A 221 21.57 15.28 6.53
CA LYS A 221 21.32 16.70 6.71
C LYS A 221 20.53 17.33 5.55
N ALA A 222 20.60 16.75 4.35
CA ALA A 222 19.88 17.23 3.17
C ALA A 222 18.36 16.97 3.25
N VAL A 223 17.90 16.06 4.13
CA VAL A 223 16.50 15.66 4.25
C VAL A 223 15.90 16.12 5.57
N ASN A 224 14.76 16.82 5.49
CA ASN A 224 14.04 17.33 6.66
C ASN A 224 13.02 16.34 7.26
N GLY A 225 12.52 15.40 6.46
CA GLY A 225 11.53 14.42 6.87
C GLY A 225 11.15 13.51 5.71
N GLY A 226 10.32 12.52 5.97
CA GLY A 226 9.79 11.70 4.91
C GLY A 226 8.61 10.86 5.35
N HIS A 227 7.68 10.67 4.43
CA HIS A 227 6.50 9.83 4.59
C HIS A 227 6.54 8.68 3.58
N SER A 228 6.00 7.54 3.97
CA SER A 228 5.93 6.39 3.08
C SER A 228 4.48 6.11 2.71
N ASN A 229 4.22 5.98 1.41
CA ASN A 229 2.91 5.61 0.88
C ASN A 229 2.99 4.24 0.22
N MET A 230 1.90 3.48 0.23
CA MET A 230 1.88 2.16 -0.38
C MET A 230 0.53 1.89 -1.05
N ILE A 231 0.58 1.26 -2.22
CA ILE A 231 -0.60 0.69 -2.89
C ILE A 231 -0.46 -0.82 -2.82
N VAL A 232 -1.49 -1.50 -2.31
CA VAL A 232 -1.48 -2.95 -2.10
C VAL A 232 -2.64 -3.57 -2.83
N LEU A 233 -2.36 -4.51 -3.74
CA LEU A 233 -3.34 -5.36 -4.41
C LEU A 233 -3.22 -6.76 -3.83
N THR A 234 -4.25 -7.24 -3.15
CA THR A 234 -4.27 -8.60 -2.58
C THR A 234 -5.38 -9.44 -3.17
N PHE A 235 -5.11 -10.73 -3.21
CA PHE A 235 -6.09 -11.78 -3.47
C PHE A 235 -6.21 -12.62 -2.21
N ASN A 236 -7.35 -12.50 -1.53
CA ASN A 236 -7.61 -13.20 -0.30
C ASN A 236 -8.44 -14.46 -0.61
N PHE A 237 -8.12 -15.56 0.05
CA PHE A 237 -8.74 -16.87 -0.12
C PHE A 237 -9.35 -17.32 1.21
N GLU A 238 -10.66 -17.55 1.22
CA GLU A 238 -11.46 -17.94 2.39
C GLU A 238 -12.26 -19.21 2.18
#